data_62727054b412a84a8f50c07d07a44643
#
_entry.id   62727054b412a84a8f50c07d07a44643
#
_cell.length_a   1.000
_cell.length_b   1.000
_cell.length_c   1.000
_cell.angle_alpha   90.00
_cell.angle_beta   90.00
_cell.angle_gamma   90.00
#
_symmetry.space_group_name_H-M   'P 1'
#
loop_
_entity.id
_entity.type
_entity.pdbx_description
1 polymer ?
#
loop_
_entity_poly.entity_id
_entity_poly.type
_entity_poly.pdbx_seq_one_letter_code
_entity_poly.pdbx_strand_id
1 'polypeptide(L)'
;MSEFLGEIHPLAARWPLMPDDELAALAESIATDGLSHPLILDAQGRLVDGRNRLEACRLAGVSPKYLTPRGLDTEDAVRSYIGRVNAQRRNVATGQKAMAVADDLAAAGKRKNGRWARGSVITDSGNNESQTWLNNMRLAGLVLDWRPDLTDQVIAGPVTLNDAAGQAEAARDAQALAEARAKREAEMLADLKDNRPDLAALVDEGKLPLEDALTVRDKETADVRRAAREAQEQVQKFSVGVCSAIARLTPLTEPTLAEMVDALRLDAATTVITAADIDAAVASLHHIASIHKENL
;
A
#
# COMPACT_ATOMS: atom_id res chain seq x y z
N MET A 1 51.30 24.87 14.20
CA MET A 1 49.87 24.50 14.46
C MET A 1 49.72 23.08 14.01
N SER A 2 49.39 22.16 14.91
CA SER A 2 49.11 20.76 14.51
C SER A 2 47.69 20.72 13.94
N GLU A 3 47.58 20.65 12.62
CA GLU A 3 46.33 20.52 11.92
C GLU A 3 45.76 19.10 12.20
N PHE A 4 44.46 18.97 12.43
CA PHE A 4 43.84 17.66 12.56
C PHE A 4 43.85 16.98 11.20
N LEU A 5 44.68 15.97 11.06
CA LEU A 5 44.81 15.17 9.83
C LEU A 5 43.92 13.92 9.82
N GLY A 6 43.11 13.72 10.89
CA GLY A 6 42.23 12.59 11.00
C GLY A 6 40.87 12.84 10.29
N GLU A 7 40.12 11.75 10.06
CA GLU A 7 38.78 11.81 9.49
C GLU A 7 37.74 12.06 10.55
N ILE A 8 36.63 12.71 10.18
CA ILE A 8 35.45 12.79 11.03
C ILE A 8 34.64 11.49 10.81
N HIS A 9 34.26 10.83 11.91
CA HIS A 9 33.44 9.64 11.83
C HIS A 9 32.11 9.96 11.10
N PRO A 10 31.67 9.15 10.11
CA PRO A 10 30.46 9.44 9.32
C PRO A 10 29.21 9.73 10.16
N LEU A 11 28.99 8.97 11.24
CA LEU A 11 27.87 9.21 12.16
C LEU A 11 27.99 10.53 12.93
N ALA A 12 29.20 11.00 13.23
CA ALA A 12 29.40 12.32 13.83
C ALA A 12 29.17 13.45 12.80
N ALA A 13 29.52 13.20 11.54
CA ALA A 13 29.34 14.15 10.44
C ALA A 13 27.87 14.46 10.13
N ARG A 14 26.95 13.54 10.41
CA ARG A 14 25.49 13.69 10.18
C ARG A 14 24.85 14.82 11.00
N TRP A 15 25.41 15.13 12.18
CA TRP A 15 24.83 16.13 13.08
C TRP A 15 25.18 17.54 12.61
N PRO A 16 24.27 18.53 12.74
CA PRO A 16 24.56 19.90 12.38
C PRO A 16 25.68 20.48 13.25
N LEU A 17 26.43 21.41 12.70
CA LEU A 17 27.27 22.29 13.48
C LEU A 17 26.40 23.32 14.22
N MET A 18 26.94 23.94 15.26
CA MET A 18 26.27 25.07 15.91
C MET A 18 26.22 26.27 14.95
N PRO A 19 25.30 27.24 15.16
CA PRO A 19 25.23 28.47 14.40
C PRO A 19 26.55 29.25 14.46
N ASP A 20 26.83 30.04 13.42
CA ASP A 20 28.11 30.74 13.26
C ASP A 20 28.40 31.74 14.41
N ASP A 21 27.38 32.39 14.95
CA ASP A 21 27.48 33.30 16.10
C ASP A 21 27.85 32.55 17.39
N GLU A 22 27.26 31.40 17.65
CA GLU A 22 27.60 30.53 18.77
C GLU A 22 29.01 29.94 18.59
N LEU A 23 29.38 29.60 17.37
CA LEU A 23 30.72 29.09 17.03
C LEU A 23 31.79 30.17 17.26
N ALA A 24 31.51 31.41 16.86
CA ALA A 24 32.42 32.55 17.11
C ALA A 24 32.60 32.81 18.62
N ALA A 25 31.50 32.79 19.39
CA ALA A 25 31.55 32.91 20.84
C ALA A 25 32.38 31.80 21.51
N LEU A 26 32.23 30.55 21.02
CA LEU A 26 33.02 29.43 21.48
C LEU A 26 34.52 29.59 21.14
N ALA A 27 34.83 30.11 19.96
CA ALA A 27 36.20 30.39 19.55
C ALA A 27 36.85 31.48 20.42
N GLU A 28 36.13 32.54 20.75
CA GLU A 28 36.61 33.58 21.66
C GLU A 28 36.90 33.04 23.07
N SER A 29 36.00 32.22 23.61
CA SER A 29 36.17 31.54 24.90
C SER A 29 37.42 30.64 24.87
N ILE A 30 37.63 29.87 23.80
CA ILE A 30 38.81 29.00 23.64
C ILE A 30 40.11 29.81 23.49
N ALA A 31 40.06 30.96 22.81
CA ALA A 31 41.20 31.84 22.70
C ALA A 31 41.64 32.41 24.06
N THR A 32 40.64 32.72 24.94
CA THR A 32 40.92 33.32 26.26
C THR A 32 41.28 32.28 27.31
N ASP A 33 40.51 31.21 27.42
CA ASP A 33 40.59 30.25 28.53
C ASP A 33 41.26 28.92 28.14
N GLY A 34 41.49 28.73 26.85
CA GLY A 34 41.96 27.47 26.30
C GLY A 34 40.83 26.44 26.13
N LEU A 35 41.17 25.29 25.56
CA LEU A 35 40.24 24.18 25.35
C LEU A 35 40.03 23.40 26.66
N SER A 36 38.87 23.55 27.29
CA SER A 36 38.51 22.92 28.56
C SER A 36 38.30 21.42 28.46
N HIS A 37 37.70 20.94 27.35
CA HIS A 37 37.38 19.54 27.14
C HIS A 37 38.01 19.04 25.85
N PRO A 38 38.74 17.91 25.88
CA PRO A 38 39.39 17.36 24.70
C PRO A 38 38.35 16.92 23.65
N LEU A 39 38.79 16.82 22.40
CA LEU A 39 38.07 16.18 21.31
C LEU A 39 38.23 14.69 21.49
N ILE A 40 37.14 13.95 21.15
CA ILE A 40 37.10 12.50 21.35
C ILE A 40 37.34 11.80 20.02
N LEU A 41 38.29 10.89 20.00
CA LEU A 41 38.60 10.02 18.87
C LEU A 41 38.17 8.57 19.19
N ASP A 42 37.82 7.81 18.17
CA ASP A 42 37.72 6.36 18.27
C ASP A 42 39.08 5.66 18.23
N ALA A 43 39.08 4.34 18.33
CA ALA A 43 40.31 3.55 18.29
C ALA A 43 41.04 3.62 16.91
N GLN A 44 40.37 4.04 15.85
CA GLN A 44 40.87 4.25 14.51
C GLN A 44 41.39 5.69 14.30
N GLY A 45 41.29 6.56 15.30
CA GLY A 45 41.70 7.95 15.24
C GLY A 45 40.70 8.89 14.55
N ARG A 46 39.48 8.43 14.29
CA ARG A 46 38.42 9.27 13.71
C ARG A 46 37.75 10.11 14.79
N LEU A 47 37.39 11.36 14.47
CA LEU A 47 36.74 12.27 15.39
C LEU A 47 35.26 11.85 15.59
N VAL A 48 34.90 11.47 16.81
CA VAL A 48 33.54 11.05 17.19
C VAL A 48 32.76 12.09 17.98
N ASP A 49 33.47 13.00 18.71
CA ASP A 49 32.83 14.14 19.37
C ASP A 49 33.79 15.35 19.40
N GLY A 50 33.19 16.54 19.32
CA GLY A 50 33.90 17.84 19.42
C GLY A 50 34.08 18.54 18.09
N ARG A 51 33.30 18.27 17.05
CA ARG A 51 33.38 18.97 15.76
C ARG A 51 33.29 20.48 15.89
N ASN A 52 32.38 21.01 16.72
CA ASN A 52 32.28 22.46 17.01
C ASN A 52 33.53 22.98 17.72
N ARG A 53 34.09 22.21 18.67
CA ARG A 53 35.32 22.55 19.34
C ARG A 53 36.53 22.52 18.41
N LEU A 54 36.59 21.59 17.47
CA LEU A 54 37.61 21.53 16.45
C LEU A 54 37.60 22.79 15.58
N GLU A 55 36.41 23.18 15.11
CA GLU A 55 36.25 24.36 14.28
C GLU A 55 36.55 25.66 15.08
N ALA A 56 36.05 25.73 16.31
CA ALA A 56 36.35 26.84 17.19
C ALA A 56 37.88 26.96 17.51
N CYS A 57 38.56 25.84 17.72
CA CYS A 57 40.03 25.85 17.88
C CYS A 57 40.74 26.38 16.61
N ARG A 58 40.25 26.00 15.43
CA ARG A 58 40.77 26.50 14.15
C ARG A 58 40.59 28.02 14.03
N LEU A 59 39.41 28.54 14.37
CA LEU A 59 39.13 29.98 14.36
C LEU A 59 39.96 30.75 15.39
N ALA A 60 40.13 30.17 16.59
CA ALA A 60 40.91 30.75 17.68
C ALA A 60 42.45 30.66 17.49
N GLY A 61 42.92 29.87 16.53
CA GLY A 61 44.34 29.60 16.38
C GLY A 61 44.97 28.78 17.52
N VAL A 62 44.12 28.01 18.27
CA VAL A 62 44.52 27.19 19.41
C VAL A 62 44.68 25.72 18.96
N SER A 63 45.75 25.07 19.37
CA SER A 63 45.92 23.64 19.08
C SER A 63 44.97 22.78 19.89
N PRO A 64 44.15 21.93 19.24
CA PRO A 64 43.19 21.08 19.94
C PRO A 64 43.87 19.96 20.73
N LYS A 65 43.25 19.53 21.82
CA LYS A 65 43.66 18.37 22.63
C LYS A 65 42.73 17.21 22.31
N TYR A 66 43.29 15.98 22.19
CA TYR A 66 42.57 14.78 21.83
C TYR A 66 42.60 13.76 22.96
N LEU A 67 41.55 12.95 23.04
CA LEU A 67 41.45 11.80 23.93
C LEU A 67 40.82 10.64 23.18
N THR A 68 41.39 9.45 23.33
CA THR A 68 40.82 8.18 22.84
C THR A 68 40.38 7.36 24.07
N PRO A 69 39.12 7.43 24.47
CA PRO A 69 38.61 6.64 25.61
C PRO A 69 38.67 5.15 25.30
N ARG A 70 38.82 4.33 26.33
CA ARG A 70 38.63 2.87 26.20
C ARG A 70 37.22 2.55 25.85
N GLY A 71 37.00 1.50 25.02
CA GLY A 71 35.65 1.01 24.64
C GLY A 71 35.03 1.70 23.44
N LEU A 72 35.79 2.54 22.67
CA LEU A 72 35.38 3.04 21.37
C LEU A 72 36.13 2.31 20.24
N ASP A 73 36.19 1.00 20.33
CA ASP A 73 36.91 0.08 19.45
C ASP A 73 36.03 -0.64 18.43
N THR A 74 34.70 -0.61 18.63
CA THR A 74 33.70 -1.19 17.72
C THR A 74 32.75 -0.11 17.17
N GLU A 75 32.25 -0.31 15.97
CA GLU A 75 31.25 0.60 15.34
C GLU A 75 29.98 0.75 16.20
N ASP A 76 29.53 -0.32 16.87
CA ASP A 76 28.35 -0.27 17.75
C ASP A 76 28.60 0.58 18.99
N ALA A 77 29.80 0.48 19.59
CA ALA A 77 30.17 1.30 20.74
C ALA A 77 30.31 2.78 20.34
N VAL A 78 30.91 3.05 19.20
CA VAL A 78 31.06 4.42 18.64
C VAL A 78 29.68 4.98 18.32
N ARG A 79 28.77 4.21 17.68
CA ARG A 79 27.39 4.59 17.38
C ARG A 79 26.65 4.99 18.66
N SER A 80 26.67 4.12 19.67
CA SER A 80 26.01 4.36 20.96
C SER A 80 26.56 5.60 21.66
N TYR A 81 27.88 5.82 21.59
CA TYR A 81 28.53 7.01 22.16
C TYR A 81 28.08 8.29 21.48
N ILE A 82 28.13 8.34 20.14
CA ILE A 82 27.72 9.51 19.34
C ILE A 82 26.25 9.83 19.58
N GLY A 83 25.36 8.81 19.57
CA GLY A 83 23.93 8.97 19.83
C GLY A 83 23.66 9.59 21.21
N ARG A 84 24.29 9.05 22.26
CA ARG A 84 24.13 9.55 23.64
C ARG A 84 24.61 11.01 23.80
N VAL A 85 25.79 11.35 23.28
CA VAL A 85 26.35 12.70 23.41
C VAL A 85 25.49 13.73 22.67
N ASN A 86 25.00 13.38 21.48
CA ASN A 86 24.16 14.30 20.69
C ASN A 86 22.69 14.36 21.17
N ALA A 87 22.15 13.29 21.76
CA ALA A 87 20.80 13.34 22.37
C ALA A 87 20.68 14.39 23.48
N GLN A 88 21.78 14.72 24.16
CA GLN A 88 21.82 15.71 25.25
C GLN A 88 22.09 17.16 24.76
N ARG A 89 22.36 17.37 23.46
CA ARG A 89 22.60 18.72 22.94
C ARG A 89 21.35 19.60 23.04
N ARG A 90 21.53 20.84 23.55
CA ARG A 90 20.41 21.79 23.72
C ARG A 90 19.89 22.31 22.38
N ASN A 91 20.76 22.46 21.38
CA ASN A 91 20.44 23.08 20.08
C ASN A 91 19.91 22.10 19.03
N VAL A 92 19.60 20.85 19.40
CA VAL A 92 19.07 19.85 18.49
C VAL A 92 17.58 19.62 18.78
N ALA A 93 16.73 19.74 17.75
CA ALA A 93 15.29 19.55 17.91
C ALA A 93 14.96 18.12 18.35
N THR A 94 13.86 17.98 19.11
CA THR A 94 13.43 16.65 19.62
C THR A 94 13.20 15.64 18.51
N GLY A 95 12.70 16.07 17.33
CA GLY A 95 12.54 15.21 16.17
C GLY A 95 13.85 14.68 15.60
N GLN A 96 14.90 15.52 15.51
CA GLN A 96 16.23 15.11 15.09
C GLN A 96 16.83 14.07 16.05
N LYS A 97 16.69 14.30 17.36
CA LYS A 97 17.15 13.35 18.39
C LYS A 97 16.43 12.03 18.29
N ALA A 98 15.11 12.06 18.12
CA ALA A 98 14.30 10.84 17.97
C ALA A 98 14.71 10.06 16.72
N MET A 99 14.96 10.75 15.60
CA MET A 99 15.40 10.09 14.36
C MET A 99 16.74 9.40 14.53
N ALA A 100 17.72 10.08 15.16
CA ALA A 100 19.03 9.50 15.40
C ALA A 100 18.97 8.28 16.35
N VAL A 101 18.20 8.38 17.45
CA VAL A 101 17.99 7.25 18.37
C VAL A 101 17.28 6.10 17.68
N ALA A 102 16.30 6.40 16.85
CA ALA A 102 15.57 5.39 16.08
C ALA A 102 16.47 4.64 15.11
N ASP A 103 17.35 5.37 14.41
CA ASP A 103 18.34 4.79 13.50
C ASP A 103 19.35 3.89 14.24
N ASP A 104 19.85 4.35 15.37
CA ASP A 104 20.76 3.56 16.22
C ASP A 104 20.10 2.28 16.74
N LEU A 105 18.84 2.36 17.18
CA LEU A 105 18.07 1.20 17.64
C LEU A 105 17.76 0.22 16.50
N ALA A 106 17.46 0.74 15.31
CA ALA A 106 17.21 -0.10 14.13
C ALA A 106 18.50 -0.84 13.71
N ALA A 107 19.63 -0.15 13.67
CA ALA A 107 20.95 -0.74 13.40
C ALA A 107 21.33 -1.82 14.44
N ALA A 108 20.94 -1.63 15.71
CA ALA A 108 21.10 -2.63 16.78
C ALA A 108 20.05 -3.78 16.72
N GLY A 109 19.23 -3.86 15.65
CA GLY A 109 18.23 -4.91 15.47
C GLY A 109 17.03 -4.82 16.42
N LYS A 110 16.82 -3.66 17.04
CA LYS A 110 15.69 -3.41 17.97
C LYS A 110 14.38 -3.03 17.26
N ARG A 111 14.39 -2.98 15.91
CA ARG A 111 13.19 -2.77 15.10
C ARG A 111 12.93 -3.97 14.20
N LYS A 112 11.73 -4.54 14.31
CA LYS A 112 11.29 -5.67 13.47
C LYS A 112 9.81 -5.52 13.11
N ASN A 113 9.46 -5.77 11.85
CA ASN A 113 8.08 -5.72 11.36
C ASN A 113 7.33 -4.43 11.76
N GLY A 114 7.99 -3.27 11.62
CA GLY A 114 7.41 -1.96 11.94
C GLY A 114 7.25 -1.67 13.43
N ARG A 115 7.81 -2.50 14.32
CA ARG A 115 7.66 -2.35 15.79
C ARG A 115 9.02 -2.29 16.50
N TRP A 116 9.08 -1.46 17.52
CA TRP A 116 10.21 -1.42 18.45
C TRP A 116 10.17 -2.60 19.43
N ALA A 117 11.33 -3.15 19.75
CA ALA A 117 11.45 -4.16 20.80
C ALA A 117 10.99 -3.57 22.14
N ARG A 118 10.31 -4.36 22.94
CA ARG A 118 9.79 -3.93 24.24
C ARG A 118 10.92 -3.38 25.14
N GLY A 119 10.72 -2.19 25.68
CA GLY A 119 11.70 -1.52 26.55
C GLY A 119 12.90 -0.91 25.82
N SER A 120 12.96 -0.92 24.47
CA SER A 120 14.07 -0.29 23.72
C SER A 120 13.91 1.21 23.53
N VAL A 121 12.70 1.74 23.63
CA VAL A 121 12.37 3.16 23.44
C VAL A 121 12.36 3.87 24.79
N ILE A 122 13.45 3.76 25.57
CA ILE A 122 13.58 4.44 26.87
C ILE A 122 14.41 5.70 26.64
N THR A 123 13.96 6.84 27.19
CA THR A 123 14.77 8.05 27.26
C THR A 123 15.88 7.87 28.29
N ASP A 124 17.08 8.35 27.94
CA ASP A 124 18.30 8.27 28.79
C ASP A 124 18.15 8.99 30.16
N SER A 125 17.03 9.66 30.42
CA SER A 125 16.80 10.48 31.62
C SER A 125 15.92 9.83 32.70
N GLY A 126 15.54 8.55 32.57
CA GLY A 126 14.89 7.79 33.65
C GLY A 126 13.52 8.28 34.12
N ASN A 127 13.02 9.38 33.60
CA ASN A 127 11.76 9.99 33.97
C ASN A 127 10.81 10.09 32.79
N ASN A 128 9.70 9.42 32.92
CA ASN A 128 8.47 9.48 32.13
C ASN A 128 8.69 9.77 30.62
N GLU A 129 8.52 8.72 29.82
CA GLU A 129 8.35 8.81 28.39
C GLU A 129 7.28 9.88 28.09
N SER A 130 7.70 11.09 27.73
CA SER A 130 6.70 12.09 27.33
C SER A 130 5.97 11.53 26.11
N GLN A 131 4.66 11.72 26.04
CA GLN A 131 3.86 11.32 24.88
C GLN A 131 4.45 11.86 23.58
N THR A 132 5.07 13.02 23.63
CA THR A 132 5.80 13.64 22.52
C THR A 132 6.98 12.78 22.05
N TRP A 133 7.79 12.23 22.98
CA TRP A 133 8.91 11.37 22.66
C TRP A 133 8.45 10.09 21.99
N LEU A 134 7.47 9.41 22.58
CA LEU A 134 6.90 8.19 22.01
C LEU A 134 6.33 8.41 20.60
N ASN A 135 5.64 9.53 20.40
CA ASN A 135 5.15 9.91 19.08
C ASN A 135 6.29 10.14 18.09
N ASN A 136 7.33 10.86 18.48
CA ASN A 136 8.50 11.09 17.61
C ASN A 136 9.22 9.78 17.28
N MET A 137 9.35 8.86 18.23
CA MET A 137 9.92 7.52 17.94
C MET A 137 9.05 6.70 16.99
N ARG A 138 7.72 6.83 17.07
CA ARG A 138 6.79 6.22 16.10
C ARG A 138 6.99 6.80 14.71
N LEU A 139 7.05 8.13 14.60
CA LEU A 139 7.27 8.82 13.32
C LEU A 139 8.64 8.47 12.73
N ALA A 140 9.69 8.47 13.54
CA ALA A 140 11.04 8.09 13.10
C ALA A 140 11.07 6.65 12.60
N GLY A 141 10.37 5.73 13.29
CA GLY A 141 10.22 4.36 12.83
C GLY A 141 9.52 4.26 11.48
N LEU A 142 8.50 5.07 11.25
CA LEU A 142 7.80 5.11 9.96
C LEU A 142 8.72 5.61 8.83
N VAL A 143 9.55 6.63 9.11
CA VAL A 143 10.55 7.11 8.15
C VAL A 143 11.54 6.01 7.80
N LEU A 144 12.06 5.29 8.78
CA LEU A 144 12.99 4.17 8.56
C LEU A 144 12.39 3.05 7.70
N ASP A 145 11.10 2.78 7.87
CA ASP A 145 10.43 1.70 7.13
C ASP A 145 10.12 2.09 5.67
N TRP A 146 9.82 3.37 5.40
CA TRP A 146 9.24 3.78 4.13
C TRP A 146 10.04 4.84 3.36
N ARG A 147 10.84 5.65 4.05
CA ARG A 147 11.70 6.70 3.47
C ARG A 147 13.04 6.76 4.20
N PRO A 148 13.79 5.63 4.23
CA PRO A 148 15.12 5.62 4.89
C PRO A 148 16.11 6.62 4.29
N ASP A 149 15.90 7.04 3.05
CA ASP A 149 16.66 8.08 2.36
C ASP A 149 16.59 9.46 3.03
N LEU A 150 15.55 9.72 3.85
CA LEU A 150 15.38 10.98 4.58
C LEU A 150 16.04 10.98 5.97
N THR A 151 16.52 9.84 6.45
CA THR A 151 17.07 9.69 7.81
C THR A 151 18.16 10.72 8.10
N ASP A 152 19.17 10.83 7.23
CA ASP A 152 20.26 11.77 7.39
C ASP A 152 19.82 13.23 7.27
N GLN A 153 18.85 13.51 6.41
CA GLN A 153 18.30 14.85 6.23
C GLN A 153 17.53 15.32 7.48
N VAL A 154 16.82 14.40 8.14
CA VAL A 154 16.14 14.71 9.41
C VAL A 154 17.15 14.93 10.53
N ILE A 155 18.17 14.10 10.65
CA ILE A 155 19.19 14.23 11.68
C ILE A 155 20.00 15.54 11.49
N ALA A 156 20.35 15.87 10.25
CA ALA A 156 21.06 17.12 9.92
C ALA A 156 20.18 18.37 10.03
N GLY A 157 18.85 18.25 9.95
CA GLY A 157 17.88 19.33 10.19
C GLY A 157 17.22 19.97 8.98
N PRO A 158 17.69 19.77 7.71
CA PRO A 158 17.02 20.40 6.55
C PRO A 158 15.60 19.90 6.32
N VAL A 159 15.25 18.70 6.81
CA VAL A 159 13.91 18.15 6.78
C VAL A 159 13.43 17.91 8.20
N THR A 160 12.20 18.34 8.53
CA THR A 160 11.64 18.04 9.85
C THR A 160 11.17 16.59 9.95
N LEU A 161 11.16 16.02 11.15
CA LEU A 161 10.63 14.66 11.35
C LEU A 161 9.17 14.52 10.90
N ASN A 162 8.36 15.56 11.09
CA ASN A 162 6.96 15.55 10.68
C ASN A 162 6.82 15.53 9.15
N ASP A 163 7.61 16.33 8.44
CA ASP A 163 7.58 16.36 6.98
C ASP A 163 8.08 15.02 6.38
N ALA A 164 9.15 14.46 6.94
CA ALA A 164 9.65 13.15 6.54
C ALA A 164 8.62 12.04 6.81
N ALA A 165 7.94 12.09 7.96
CA ALA A 165 6.90 11.13 8.30
C ALA A 165 5.68 11.24 7.37
N GLY A 166 5.26 12.46 7.00
CA GLY A 166 4.21 12.68 6.00
C GLY A 166 4.57 12.08 4.64
N GLN A 167 5.82 12.23 4.19
CA GLN A 167 6.31 11.57 2.97
C GLN A 167 6.35 10.04 3.09
N ALA A 168 6.69 9.53 4.26
CA ALA A 168 6.71 8.08 4.54
C ALA A 168 5.29 7.49 4.55
N GLU A 169 4.30 8.22 5.11
CA GLU A 169 2.88 7.83 5.04
C GLU A 169 2.38 7.79 3.61
N ALA A 170 2.68 8.82 2.83
CA ALA A 170 2.31 8.86 1.41
C ALA A 170 2.94 7.70 0.60
N ALA A 171 4.20 7.37 0.86
CA ALA A 171 4.89 6.25 0.22
C ALA A 171 4.24 4.90 0.58
N ARG A 172 3.92 4.68 1.87
CA ARG A 172 3.21 3.50 2.36
C ARG A 172 1.85 3.35 1.69
N ASP A 173 1.07 4.42 1.66
CA ASP A 173 -0.29 4.42 1.12
C ASP A 173 -0.28 4.20 -0.40
N ALA A 174 0.70 4.79 -1.11
CA ALA A 174 0.91 4.55 -2.54
C ALA A 174 1.27 3.07 -2.83
N GLN A 175 2.13 2.47 -2.01
CA GLN A 175 2.46 1.05 -2.16
C GLN A 175 1.25 0.15 -1.88
N ALA A 176 0.50 0.42 -0.81
CA ALA A 176 -0.71 -0.34 -0.48
C ALA A 176 -1.76 -0.25 -1.60
N LEU A 177 -1.93 0.94 -2.20
CA LEU A 177 -2.82 1.13 -3.34
C LEU A 177 -2.33 0.36 -4.58
N ALA A 178 -1.03 0.40 -4.86
CA ALA A 178 -0.44 -0.35 -5.99
C ALA A 178 -0.61 -1.86 -5.81
N GLU A 179 -0.39 -2.39 -4.60
CA GLU A 179 -0.60 -3.80 -4.27
C GLU A 179 -2.07 -4.21 -4.40
N ALA A 180 -3.00 -3.37 -3.90
CA ALA A 180 -4.43 -3.62 -4.03
C ALA A 180 -4.88 -3.61 -5.50
N ARG A 181 -4.33 -2.69 -6.31
CA ARG A 181 -4.59 -2.63 -7.75
C ARG A 181 -4.05 -3.87 -8.46
N ALA A 182 -2.82 -4.25 -8.21
CA ALA A 182 -2.21 -5.45 -8.81
C ALA A 182 -2.97 -6.73 -8.43
N LYS A 183 -3.41 -6.85 -7.16
CA LYS A 183 -4.24 -7.96 -6.72
C LYS A 183 -5.57 -8.01 -7.47
N ARG A 184 -6.25 -6.87 -7.60
CA ARG A 184 -7.52 -6.77 -8.33
C ARG A 184 -7.34 -7.12 -9.81
N GLU A 185 -6.30 -6.63 -10.46
CA GLU A 185 -5.98 -6.96 -11.85
C GLU A 185 -5.72 -8.47 -12.02
N ALA A 186 -4.99 -9.08 -11.08
CA ALA A 186 -4.75 -10.53 -11.09
C ALA A 186 -6.03 -11.35 -10.91
N GLU A 187 -6.94 -10.94 -10.00
CA GLU A 187 -8.25 -11.57 -9.80
C GLU A 187 -9.12 -11.45 -11.06
N MET A 188 -9.15 -10.29 -11.70
CA MET A 188 -9.90 -10.06 -12.94
C MET A 188 -9.36 -10.89 -14.10
N LEU A 189 -8.02 -11.00 -14.21
CA LEU A 189 -7.38 -11.85 -15.23
C LEU A 189 -7.65 -13.35 -14.98
N ALA A 190 -7.65 -13.78 -13.72
CA ALA A 190 -7.99 -15.15 -13.36
C ALA A 190 -9.45 -15.47 -13.75
N ASP A 191 -10.40 -14.60 -13.39
CA ASP A 191 -11.80 -14.74 -13.80
C ASP A 191 -11.96 -14.75 -15.34
N LEU A 192 -11.21 -13.93 -16.05
CA LEU A 192 -11.20 -13.93 -17.51
C LEU A 192 -10.65 -15.25 -18.08
N LYS A 193 -9.60 -15.84 -17.48
CA LYS A 193 -9.04 -17.14 -17.88
C LYS A 193 -10.02 -18.27 -17.70
N ASP A 194 -10.80 -18.25 -16.63
CA ASP A 194 -11.80 -19.28 -16.35
C ASP A 194 -13.02 -19.17 -17.27
N ASN A 195 -13.50 -17.97 -17.57
CA ASN A 195 -14.73 -17.73 -18.29
C ASN A 195 -14.55 -17.44 -19.79
N ARG A 196 -13.42 -16.84 -20.18
CA ARG A 196 -13.09 -16.42 -21.56
C ARG A 196 -11.59 -16.59 -21.85
N PRO A 197 -11.11 -17.84 -21.95
CA PRO A 197 -9.69 -18.13 -22.20
C PRO A 197 -9.17 -17.54 -23.52
N ASP A 198 -10.04 -17.35 -24.51
CA ASP A 198 -9.73 -16.68 -25.77
C ASP A 198 -9.31 -15.22 -25.59
N LEU A 199 -10.06 -14.45 -24.80
CA LEU A 199 -9.72 -13.06 -24.48
C LEU A 199 -8.50 -12.98 -23.55
N ALA A 200 -8.40 -13.89 -22.58
CA ALA A 200 -7.28 -13.96 -21.67
C ALA A 200 -5.94 -14.20 -22.41
N ALA A 201 -5.93 -15.05 -23.43
CA ALA A 201 -4.76 -15.27 -24.27
C ALA A 201 -4.31 -13.98 -25.00
N LEU A 202 -5.25 -13.18 -25.50
CA LEU A 202 -4.93 -11.90 -26.14
C LEU A 202 -4.35 -10.88 -25.14
N VAL A 203 -4.80 -10.91 -23.89
CA VAL A 203 -4.25 -10.06 -22.81
C VAL A 203 -2.84 -10.52 -22.44
N ASP A 204 -2.60 -11.82 -22.25
CA ASP A 204 -1.29 -12.38 -21.95
C ASP A 204 -0.26 -12.12 -23.08
N GLU A 205 -0.71 -12.09 -24.34
CA GLU A 205 0.11 -11.74 -25.50
C GLU A 205 0.32 -10.21 -25.69
N GLY A 206 -0.31 -9.39 -24.85
CA GLY A 206 -0.24 -7.92 -24.96
C GLY A 206 -0.97 -7.33 -26.16
N LYS A 207 -1.84 -8.09 -26.82
CA LYS A 207 -2.60 -7.67 -28.00
C LYS A 207 -3.89 -6.91 -27.62
N LEU A 208 -4.41 -7.16 -26.41
CA LEU A 208 -5.62 -6.54 -25.92
C LEU A 208 -5.41 -6.11 -24.46
N PRO A 209 -5.66 -4.84 -24.08
CA PRO A 209 -5.67 -4.41 -22.69
C PRO A 209 -6.72 -5.18 -21.86
N LEU A 210 -6.43 -5.45 -20.59
CA LEU A 210 -7.35 -6.17 -19.70
C LEU A 210 -8.72 -5.49 -19.59
N GLU A 211 -8.74 -4.14 -19.49
CA GLU A 211 -9.98 -3.36 -19.41
C GLU A 211 -10.87 -3.53 -20.65
N ASP A 212 -10.27 -3.57 -21.83
CA ASP A 212 -10.98 -3.79 -23.07
C ASP A 212 -11.51 -5.22 -23.18
N ALA A 213 -10.72 -6.21 -22.78
CA ALA A 213 -11.14 -7.61 -22.72
C ALA A 213 -12.35 -7.82 -21.80
N LEU A 214 -12.34 -7.18 -20.63
CA LEU A 214 -13.48 -7.20 -19.70
C LEU A 214 -14.71 -6.51 -20.27
N THR A 215 -14.54 -5.40 -20.97
CA THR A 215 -15.62 -4.67 -21.64
C THR A 215 -16.29 -5.54 -22.72
N VAL A 216 -15.51 -6.25 -23.52
CA VAL A 216 -16.00 -7.20 -24.52
C VAL A 216 -16.81 -8.32 -23.86
N ARG A 217 -16.25 -8.97 -22.82
CA ARG A 217 -16.94 -10.02 -22.06
C ARG A 217 -18.28 -9.56 -21.49
N ASP A 218 -18.29 -8.39 -20.86
CA ASP A 218 -19.48 -7.86 -20.19
C ASP A 218 -20.58 -7.49 -21.19
N LYS A 219 -20.20 -6.95 -22.35
CA LYS A 219 -21.12 -6.65 -23.45
C LYS A 219 -21.74 -7.92 -23.99
N GLU A 220 -20.93 -8.94 -24.31
CA GLU A 220 -21.45 -10.21 -24.81
C GLU A 220 -22.36 -10.92 -23.78
N THR A 221 -21.98 -10.88 -22.50
CA THR A 221 -22.81 -11.42 -21.42
C THR A 221 -24.15 -10.68 -21.31
N ALA A 222 -24.15 -9.35 -21.45
CA ALA A 222 -25.36 -8.54 -21.45
C ALA A 222 -26.25 -8.86 -22.66
N ASP A 223 -25.67 -9.06 -23.85
CA ASP A 223 -26.39 -9.41 -25.07
C ASP A 223 -27.03 -10.81 -24.95
N VAL A 224 -26.30 -11.79 -24.40
CA VAL A 224 -26.86 -13.13 -24.13
C VAL A 224 -28.00 -13.07 -23.12
N ARG A 225 -27.86 -12.30 -22.03
CA ARG A 225 -28.93 -12.12 -21.04
C ARG A 225 -30.15 -11.43 -21.62
N ARG A 226 -29.96 -10.46 -22.53
CA ARG A 226 -31.07 -9.80 -23.22
C ARG A 226 -31.78 -10.77 -24.13
N ALA A 227 -31.08 -11.54 -24.96
CA ALA A 227 -31.66 -12.54 -25.84
C ALA A 227 -32.43 -13.63 -25.04
N ALA A 228 -31.86 -14.08 -23.91
CA ALA A 228 -32.53 -15.04 -23.04
C ALA A 228 -33.83 -14.49 -22.43
N ARG A 229 -33.83 -13.20 -22.06
CA ARG A 229 -35.02 -12.52 -21.56
C ARG A 229 -36.13 -12.41 -22.63
N GLU A 230 -35.75 -11.99 -23.83
CA GLU A 230 -36.66 -11.89 -24.97
C GLU A 230 -37.27 -13.26 -25.29
N ALA A 231 -36.43 -14.32 -25.31
CA ALA A 231 -36.92 -15.69 -25.52
C ALA A 231 -37.90 -16.14 -24.41
N GLN A 232 -37.59 -15.84 -23.15
CA GLN A 232 -38.46 -16.15 -22.03
C GLN A 232 -39.81 -15.41 -22.09
N GLU A 233 -39.80 -14.14 -22.48
CA GLU A 233 -41.01 -13.36 -22.70
C GLU A 233 -41.88 -13.94 -23.84
N GLN A 234 -41.23 -14.39 -24.93
CA GLN A 234 -41.94 -15.06 -26.02
C GLN A 234 -42.59 -16.37 -25.56
N VAL A 235 -41.84 -17.20 -24.82
CA VAL A 235 -42.37 -18.45 -24.25
C VAL A 235 -43.55 -18.15 -23.31
N GLN A 236 -43.49 -17.12 -22.49
CA GLN A 236 -44.56 -16.74 -21.58
C GLN A 236 -45.80 -16.25 -22.35
N LYS A 237 -45.63 -15.41 -23.38
CA LYS A 237 -46.72 -14.97 -24.24
C LYS A 237 -47.40 -16.15 -24.93
N PHE A 238 -46.60 -17.10 -25.47
CA PHE A 238 -47.11 -18.33 -26.06
C PHE A 238 -47.91 -19.17 -25.06
N SER A 239 -47.37 -19.39 -23.87
CA SER A 239 -48.05 -20.14 -22.80
C SER A 239 -49.38 -19.52 -22.38
N VAL A 240 -49.43 -18.18 -22.25
CA VAL A 240 -50.68 -17.46 -21.95
C VAL A 240 -51.68 -17.60 -23.10
N GLY A 241 -51.24 -17.53 -24.35
CA GLY A 241 -52.07 -17.76 -25.53
C GLY A 241 -52.69 -19.17 -25.58
N VAL A 242 -51.85 -20.18 -25.32
CA VAL A 242 -52.31 -21.58 -25.24
C VAL A 242 -53.35 -21.79 -24.11
N CYS A 243 -53.06 -21.25 -22.91
CA CYS A 243 -54.02 -21.34 -21.79
C CYS A 243 -55.34 -20.63 -22.11
N SER A 244 -55.30 -19.47 -22.78
CA SER A 244 -56.49 -18.74 -23.21
C SER A 244 -57.28 -19.49 -24.25
N ALA A 245 -56.62 -20.15 -25.20
CA ALA A 245 -57.30 -21.00 -26.20
C ALA A 245 -57.97 -22.21 -25.54
N ILE A 246 -57.27 -22.88 -24.62
CA ILE A 246 -57.84 -24.00 -23.86
C ILE A 246 -59.05 -23.56 -23.01
N ALA A 247 -58.99 -22.40 -22.37
CA ALA A 247 -60.11 -21.87 -21.58
C ALA A 247 -61.37 -21.57 -22.44
N ARG A 248 -61.20 -21.20 -23.72
CA ARG A 248 -62.30 -21.02 -24.64
C ARG A 248 -62.92 -22.32 -25.06
N LEU A 249 -62.21 -23.44 -25.04
CA LEU A 249 -62.70 -24.78 -25.38
C LEU A 249 -63.36 -25.49 -24.17
N THR A 250 -63.08 -25.00 -22.96
CA THR A 250 -63.70 -25.61 -21.73
C THR A 250 -65.22 -25.76 -21.71
N PRO A 251 -66.03 -24.91 -22.41
CA PRO A 251 -67.46 -25.11 -22.50
C PRO A 251 -67.91 -26.25 -23.45
N LEU A 252 -66.96 -26.78 -24.26
CA LEU A 252 -67.24 -27.84 -25.19
C LEU A 252 -67.07 -29.21 -24.49
N THR A 253 -68.09 -30.04 -24.49
CA THR A 253 -68.08 -31.31 -23.76
C THR A 253 -67.14 -32.37 -24.39
N GLU A 254 -66.79 -32.23 -25.66
CA GLU A 254 -65.83 -33.09 -26.38
C GLU A 254 -65.26 -32.30 -27.59
N PRO A 255 -64.27 -31.41 -27.39
CA PRO A 255 -63.68 -30.68 -28.52
C PRO A 255 -62.94 -31.65 -29.43
N THR A 256 -63.23 -31.57 -30.72
CA THR A 256 -62.48 -32.30 -31.73
C THR A 256 -61.08 -31.69 -31.84
N LEU A 257 -60.08 -32.51 -32.22
CA LEU A 257 -58.72 -32.01 -32.39
C LEU A 257 -58.63 -30.87 -33.42
N ALA A 258 -59.54 -30.86 -34.40
CA ALA A 258 -59.69 -29.80 -35.40
C ALA A 258 -60.05 -28.45 -34.75
N GLU A 259 -61.06 -28.46 -33.83
CA GLU A 259 -61.52 -27.25 -33.12
C GLU A 259 -60.40 -26.72 -32.18
N MET A 260 -59.58 -27.60 -31.55
CA MET A 260 -58.43 -27.22 -30.75
C MET A 260 -57.35 -26.54 -31.62
N VAL A 261 -57.06 -27.10 -32.82
CA VAL A 261 -56.10 -26.52 -33.75
C VAL A 261 -56.58 -25.19 -34.30
N ASP A 262 -57.86 -25.03 -34.62
CA ASP A 262 -58.40 -23.77 -35.13
C ASP A 262 -58.46 -22.70 -34.04
N ALA A 263 -58.73 -23.04 -32.78
CA ALA A 263 -58.65 -22.13 -31.64
C ALA A 263 -57.22 -21.62 -31.41
N LEU A 264 -56.22 -22.48 -31.56
CA LEU A 264 -54.81 -22.11 -31.48
C LEU A 264 -54.39 -21.19 -32.65
N ARG A 265 -54.91 -21.44 -33.87
CA ARG A 265 -54.65 -20.60 -35.05
C ARG A 265 -55.28 -19.22 -34.94
N LEU A 266 -56.46 -19.09 -34.36
CA LEU A 266 -57.11 -17.81 -34.12
C LEU A 266 -56.38 -16.94 -33.11
N ASP A 267 -55.79 -17.56 -32.10
CA ASP A 267 -54.98 -16.85 -31.11
C ASP A 267 -53.56 -16.48 -31.67
N ALA A 268 -53.07 -17.27 -32.61
CA ALA A 268 -51.78 -16.98 -33.33
C ALA A 268 -51.90 -15.76 -34.25
N ALA A 269 -53.10 -15.41 -34.74
CA ALA A 269 -53.32 -14.20 -35.53
C ALA A 269 -53.19 -12.90 -34.70
N THR A 270 -53.36 -12.98 -33.40
CA THR A 270 -53.23 -11.85 -32.45
C THR A 270 -51.90 -11.82 -31.70
N THR A 271 -51.15 -12.91 -31.69
CA THR A 271 -49.82 -13.05 -31.04
C THR A 271 -48.83 -13.47 -32.14
N VAL A 272 -47.61 -12.94 -32.08
CA VAL A 272 -46.55 -13.28 -33.06
C VAL A 272 -46.01 -14.72 -32.80
N ILE A 273 -46.89 -15.71 -33.13
CA ILE A 273 -46.57 -17.15 -33.07
C ILE A 273 -46.31 -17.61 -34.51
N THR A 274 -45.21 -18.26 -34.78
CA THR A 274 -44.91 -18.81 -36.12
C THR A 274 -45.69 -20.09 -36.37
N ALA A 275 -45.92 -20.42 -37.65
CA ALA A 275 -46.54 -21.69 -38.04
C ALA A 275 -45.79 -22.89 -37.44
N ALA A 276 -44.46 -22.81 -37.35
CA ALA A 276 -43.59 -23.85 -36.75
C ALA A 276 -43.87 -24.04 -35.24
N ASP A 277 -44.17 -22.96 -34.50
CA ASP A 277 -44.48 -23.04 -33.06
C ASP A 277 -45.87 -23.71 -32.85
N ILE A 278 -46.79 -23.48 -33.76
CA ILE A 278 -48.11 -24.14 -33.77
C ILE A 278 -47.95 -25.63 -34.04
N ASP A 279 -47.17 -26.01 -35.05
CA ASP A 279 -46.93 -27.42 -35.42
C ASP A 279 -46.26 -28.18 -34.29
N ALA A 280 -45.29 -27.57 -33.57
CA ALA A 280 -44.62 -28.13 -32.39
C ALA A 280 -45.63 -28.33 -31.23
N ALA A 281 -46.53 -27.37 -30.99
CA ALA A 281 -47.56 -27.45 -29.94
C ALA A 281 -48.59 -28.53 -30.29
N VAL A 282 -49.02 -28.64 -31.55
CA VAL A 282 -49.93 -29.69 -32.05
C VAL A 282 -49.31 -31.08 -31.91
N ALA A 283 -48.02 -31.23 -32.25
CA ALA A 283 -47.31 -32.49 -32.06
C ALA A 283 -47.23 -32.89 -30.56
N SER A 284 -47.02 -31.93 -29.68
CA SER A 284 -46.97 -32.15 -28.23
C SER A 284 -48.35 -32.55 -27.68
N LEU A 285 -49.45 -31.92 -28.16
CA LEU A 285 -50.83 -32.28 -27.79
C LEU A 285 -51.20 -33.68 -28.29
N HIS A 286 -50.78 -34.07 -29.49
CA HIS A 286 -50.94 -35.44 -30.01
C HIS A 286 -50.26 -36.47 -29.14
N HIS A 287 -49.00 -36.14 -28.70
CA HIS A 287 -48.25 -37.04 -27.82
C HIS A 287 -48.92 -37.19 -26.45
N ILE A 288 -49.41 -36.11 -25.85
CA ILE A 288 -50.14 -36.14 -24.59
C ILE A 288 -51.45 -36.93 -24.74
N ALA A 289 -52.15 -36.74 -25.83
CA ALA A 289 -53.41 -37.48 -26.11
C ALA A 289 -53.16 -39.00 -26.33
N SER A 290 -52.04 -39.38 -26.92
CA SER A 290 -51.65 -40.80 -27.07
C SER A 290 -51.33 -41.46 -25.73
N ILE A 291 -50.57 -40.76 -24.87
CA ILE A 291 -50.26 -41.25 -23.52
C ILE A 291 -51.56 -41.41 -22.67
N HIS A 292 -52.51 -40.52 -22.84
CA HIS A 292 -53.78 -40.59 -22.08
C HIS A 292 -54.67 -41.73 -22.55
N LYS A 293 -54.59 -42.09 -23.87
CA LYS A 293 -55.30 -43.25 -24.46
C LYS A 293 -54.71 -44.60 -24.06
N GLU A 294 -53.41 -44.65 -23.75
CA GLU A 294 -52.72 -45.88 -23.32
C GLU A 294 -52.92 -46.15 -21.81
N ASN A 295 -53.39 -45.17 -21.04
CA ASN A 295 -53.60 -45.26 -19.59
C ASN A 295 -55.09 -45.34 -19.16
N LEU A 296 -56.03 -45.50 -20.11
CA LEU A 296 -57.44 -45.82 -19.93
C LEU A 296 -57.72 -47.21 -20.44
#